data_febfe57f20122abc03d2072371dd93a8
#
_entry.id   febfe57f20122abc03d2072371dd93a8
#
_cell.length_a   1.000
_cell.length_b   1.000
_cell.length_c   1.000
_cell.angle_alpha   90.00
_cell.angle_beta   90.00
_cell.angle_gamma   90.00
#
_symmetry.space_group_name_H-M   'P 1'
#
loop_
_entity.id
_entity.type
_entity.pdbx_description
1 polymer ?
#
loop_
_entity_poly.entity_id
_entity_poly.type
_entity_poly.pdbx_seq_one_letter_code
_entity_poly.pdbx_strand_id
1 'polypeptide(L)'
;MASRNYRWELFAASLILTLALIHLVEANSEGDALYALRRSLTDPDHVLQSWDPTLVNPCTWFHVTCNQDNRVTRVDLGNSNLSGHLAPELGKLEHLQYLELYKNNIQGTIPSELGNLKNLISLDLYNNNLTGIVPTSLGKLKSLVFLRLNDNRLTGPIPRALTGIPSLKVVDVSSNDLCGTIPTNGPFAHIPLQNFENNPRLEGPELLGLASYYTNCT
;
A
#
# COMPACT_ATOMS: atom_id res chain seq x y z
N MET A 1 40.00 -17.13 -38.21
CA MET A 1 38.67 -16.44 -38.12
C MET A 1 37.73 -17.04 -37.05
N ALA A 2 38.02 -18.16 -36.44
CA ALA A 2 37.14 -18.83 -35.47
C ALA A 2 37.14 -18.24 -34.03
N SER A 3 38.18 -17.52 -33.62
CA SER A 3 38.33 -17.06 -32.23
C SER A 3 37.50 -15.81 -31.86
N ARG A 4 37.00 -15.09 -32.86
CA ARG A 4 36.25 -13.83 -32.64
C ARG A 4 34.79 -14.07 -32.29
N ASN A 5 34.20 -15.15 -32.82
CA ASN A 5 32.78 -15.51 -32.56
C ASN A 5 32.60 -16.09 -31.14
N TYR A 6 33.58 -16.85 -30.64
CA TYR A 6 33.51 -17.43 -29.30
C TYR A 6 33.45 -16.41 -28.16
N ARG A 7 34.11 -15.26 -28.33
CA ARG A 7 34.07 -14.19 -27.31
C ARG A 7 32.71 -13.54 -27.23
N TRP A 8 32.03 -13.34 -28.37
CA TRP A 8 30.66 -12.75 -28.38
C TRP A 8 29.61 -13.71 -27.78
N GLU A 9 29.73 -14.99 -28.02
CA GLU A 9 28.82 -15.99 -27.42
C GLU A 9 29.00 -16.09 -25.92
N LEU A 10 30.23 -16.02 -25.41
CA LEU A 10 30.50 -15.99 -23.98
C LEU A 10 29.99 -14.72 -23.30
N PHE A 11 30.11 -13.55 -23.96
CA PHE A 11 29.56 -12.30 -23.45
C PHE A 11 28.02 -12.32 -23.44
N ALA A 12 27.40 -12.83 -24.50
CA ALA A 12 25.95 -12.96 -24.57
C ALA A 12 25.40 -13.94 -23.52
N ALA A 13 26.06 -15.09 -23.33
CA ALA A 13 25.69 -16.07 -22.32
C ALA A 13 25.87 -15.51 -20.90
N SER A 14 26.96 -14.77 -20.64
CA SER A 14 27.17 -14.09 -19.35
C SER A 14 26.12 -13.02 -19.08
N LEU A 15 25.76 -12.22 -20.08
CA LEU A 15 24.73 -11.19 -19.94
C LEU A 15 23.35 -11.79 -19.68
N ILE A 16 22.99 -12.87 -20.39
CA ILE A 16 21.72 -13.59 -20.19
C ILE A 16 21.70 -14.20 -18.78
N LEU A 17 22.79 -14.80 -18.33
CA LEU A 17 22.88 -15.38 -16.99
C LEU A 17 22.76 -14.32 -15.90
N THR A 18 23.41 -13.16 -16.07
CA THR A 18 23.30 -12.05 -15.10
C THR A 18 21.90 -11.47 -15.07
N LEU A 19 21.25 -11.30 -16.22
CA LEU A 19 19.85 -10.85 -16.30
C LEU A 19 18.90 -11.85 -15.63
N ALA A 20 19.08 -13.14 -15.86
CA ALA A 20 18.30 -14.20 -15.23
C ALA A 20 18.48 -14.20 -13.70
N LEU A 21 19.72 -14.03 -13.22
CA LEU A 21 20.01 -13.93 -11.78
C LEU A 21 19.40 -12.69 -11.15
N ILE A 22 19.42 -11.55 -11.83
CA ILE A 22 18.76 -10.32 -11.35
C ILE A 22 17.25 -10.55 -11.20
N HIS A 23 16.59 -11.15 -12.19
CA HIS A 23 15.15 -11.46 -12.12
C HIS A 23 14.83 -12.45 -10.99
N LEU A 24 15.66 -13.44 -10.74
CA LEU A 24 15.50 -14.39 -9.63
C LEU A 24 15.63 -13.70 -8.26
N VAL A 25 16.59 -12.78 -8.12
CA VAL A 25 16.79 -12.02 -6.88
C VAL A 25 15.61 -11.08 -6.62
N GLU A 26 15.10 -10.41 -7.66
CA GLU A 26 13.92 -9.53 -7.53
C GLU A 26 12.66 -10.31 -7.19
N ALA A 27 12.40 -11.45 -7.84
CA ALA A 27 11.26 -12.33 -7.54
C ALA A 27 11.33 -12.83 -6.09
N ASN A 28 12.53 -13.16 -5.58
CA ASN A 28 12.70 -13.54 -4.19
C ASN A 28 12.39 -12.39 -3.22
N SER A 29 12.76 -11.16 -3.55
CA SER A 29 12.48 -9.98 -2.71
C SER A 29 10.98 -9.69 -2.55
N GLU A 30 10.16 -9.93 -3.56
CA GLU A 30 8.70 -9.80 -3.47
C GLU A 30 8.09 -10.93 -2.63
N GLY A 31 8.56 -12.17 -2.81
CA GLY A 31 8.19 -13.31 -1.97
C GLY A 31 8.54 -13.08 -0.51
N ASP A 32 9.74 -12.57 -0.23
CA ASP A 32 10.18 -12.23 1.13
C ASP A 32 9.28 -11.15 1.76
N ALA A 33 8.89 -10.12 0.99
CA ALA A 33 8.01 -9.06 1.47
C ALA A 33 6.61 -9.58 1.82
N LEU A 34 6.04 -10.44 0.97
CA LEU A 34 4.76 -11.08 1.23
C LEU A 34 4.84 -12.07 2.39
N TYR A 35 5.94 -12.81 2.51
CA TYR A 35 6.14 -13.72 3.62
C TYR A 35 6.33 -12.96 4.95
N ALA A 36 6.94 -11.78 4.94
CA ALA A 36 6.99 -10.90 6.11
C ALA A 36 5.58 -10.49 6.55
N LEU A 37 4.69 -10.16 5.60
CA LEU A 37 3.28 -9.91 5.91
C LEU A 37 2.61 -11.16 6.51
N ARG A 38 2.77 -12.34 5.88
CA ARG A 38 2.22 -13.59 6.43
C ARG A 38 2.61 -13.82 7.88
N ARG A 39 3.89 -13.58 8.21
CA ARG A 39 4.41 -13.77 9.58
C ARG A 39 3.87 -12.76 10.58
N SER A 40 3.46 -11.59 10.14
CA SER A 40 2.87 -10.54 11.00
C SER A 40 1.36 -10.69 11.17
N LEU A 41 0.73 -11.61 10.42
CA LEU A 41 -0.69 -11.88 10.48
C LEU A 41 -1.00 -13.20 11.19
N THR A 42 -2.13 -13.21 11.89
CA THR A 42 -2.80 -14.42 12.38
C THR A 42 -3.88 -14.80 11.39
N ASP A 43 -3.86 -16.01 10.90
CA ASP A 43 -4.68 -16.55 9.82
C ASP A 43 -5.44 -17.81 10.28
N PRO A 44 -6.57 -17.67 10.99
CA PRO A 44 -7.31 -18.81 11.53
C PRO A 44 -7.99 -19.64 10.42
N ASP A 45 -8.30 -19.05 9.29
CA ASP A 45 -9.01 -19.69 8.17
C ASP A 45 -8.06 -20.25 7.11
N HIS A 46 -6.74 -20.18 7.35
CA HIS A 46 -5.69 -20.71 6.48
C HIS A 46 -5.69 -20.16 5.05
N VAL A 47 -6.14 -18.91 4.85
CA VAL A 47 -6.17 -18.26 3.52
C VAL A 47 -4.78 -18.02 2.95
N LEU A 48 -3.76 -17.92 3.81
CA LEU A 48 -2.35 -17.74 3.44
C LEU A 48 -1.58 -19.06 3.37
N GLN A 49 -2.26 -20.22 3.36
CA GLN A 49 -1.60 -21.53 3.39
C GLN A 49 -0.64 -21.74 2.22
N SER A 50 -0.95 -21.19 1.05
CA SER A 50 -0.12 -21.30 -0.16
C SER A 50 1.12 -20.41 -0.16
N TRP A 51 1.23 -19.48 0.80
CA TRP A 51 2.34 -18.53 0.86
C TRP A 51 3.58 -19.19 1.48
N ASP A 52 4.24 -20.03 0.70
CA ASP A 52 5.42 -20.80 1.12
C ASP A 52 6.70 -20.10 0.64
N PRO A 53 7.58 -19.66 1.56
CA PRO A 53 8.81 -18.95 1.22
C PRO A 53 9.83 -19.83 0.48
N THR A 54 9.66 -21.15 0.49
CA THR A 54 10.49 -22.07 -0.29
C THR A 54 10.16 -22.04 -1.79
N LEU A 55 8.97 -21.54 -2.15
CA LEU A 55 8.58 -21.34 -3.53
C LEU A 55 9.14 -20.01 -4.03
N VAL A 56 9.99 -20.07 -5.03
CA VAL A 56 10.73 -18.92 -5.58
C VAL A 56 9.80 -17.86 -6.19
N ASN A 57 8.58 -18.23 -6.61
CA ASN A 57 7.67 -17.34 -7.33
C ASN A 57 6.36 -17.14 -6.55
N PRO A 58 6.12 -15.95 -5.95
CA PRO A 58 4.90 -15.66 -5.22
C PRO A 58 3.64 -15.57 -6.12
N CYS A 59 3.82 -15.57 -7.44
CA CYS A 59 2.70 -15.51 -8.38
C CYS A 59 1.85 -16.80 -8.43
N THR A 60 2.31 -17.85 -7.76
CA THR A 60 1.54 -19.10 -7.57
C THR A 60 0.74 -19.11 -6.27
N TRP A 61 0.89 -18.09 -5.43
CA TRP A 61 0.21 -18.01 -4.15
C TRP A 61 -1.22 -17.50 -4.33
N PHE A 62 -2.17 -18.07 -3.59
CA PHE A 62 -3.54 -17.57 -3.58
C PHE A 62 -3.57 -16.12 -3.12
N HIS A 63 -4.49 -15.33 -3.64
CA HIS A 63 -4.66 -13.91 -3.35
C HIS A 63 -3.55 -13.00 -3.88
N VAL A 64 -2.59 -13.53 -4.64
CA VAL A 64 -1.53 -12.77 -5.31
C VAL A 64 -1.77 -12.81 -6.82
N THR A 65 -1.71 -11.66 -7.48
CA THR A 65 -1.77 -11.53 -8.92
C THR A 65 -0.49 -10.86 -9.42
N CYS A 66 0.06 -11.39 -10.50
CA CYS A 66 1.25 -10.83 -11.14
C CYS A 66 0.96 -10.38 -12.57
N ASN A 67 1.88 -9.55 -13.11
CA ASN A 67 1.93 -9.22 -14.52
C ASN A 67 2.65 -10.32 -15.34
N GLN A 68 2.82 -10.07 -16.64
CA GLN A 68 3.50 -10.99 -17.56
C GLN A 68 4.99 -11.20 -17.24
N ASP A 69 5.60 -10.27 -16.50
CA ASP A 69 7.00 -10.34 -16.05
C ASP A 69 7.14 -11.01 -14.69
N ASN A 70 6.09 -11.68 -14.19
CA ASN A 70 6.01 -12.29 -12.86
C ASN A 70 6.27 -11.30 -11.71
N ARG A 71 5.84 -10.04 -11.84
CA ARG A 71 5.93 -9.04 -10.78
C ARG A 71 4.56 -8.89 -10.11
N VAL A 72 4.54 -8.84 -8.80
CA VAL A 72 3.31 -8.73 -8.00
C VAL A 72 2.61 -7.41 -8.26
N THR A 73 1.38 -7.47 -8.75
CA THR A 73 0.55 -6.29 -9.05
C THR A 73 -0.67 -6.15 -8.17
N ARG A 74 -1.14 -7.24 -7.55
CA ARG A 74 -2.30 -7.22 -6.64
C ARG A 74 -2.08 -8.19 -5.48
N VAL A 75 -2.45 -7.74 -4.29
CA VAL A 75 -2.65 -8.56 -3.10
C VAL A 75 -4.07 -8.30 -2.62
N ASP A 76 -4.93 -9.33 -2.66
CA ASP A 76 -6.34 -9.24 -2.29
C ASP A 76 -6.66 -10.21 -1.15
N LEU A 77 -6.67 -9.67 0.05
CA LEU A 77 -6.95 -10.36 1.31
C LEU A 77 -8.17 -9.73 2.02
N GLY A 78 -9.07 -9.12 1.24
CA GLY A 78 -10.30 -8.55 1.78
C GLY A 78 -11.20 -9.59 2.40
N ASN A 79 -11.79 -9.27 3.57
CA ASN A 79 -12.76 -10.11 4.27
C ASN A 79 -12.26 -11.55 4.52
N SER A 80 -11.04 -11.67 5.02
CA SER A 80 -10.30 -12.94 5.17
C SER A 80 -10.06 -13.32 6.64
N ASN A 81 -10.80 -12.74 7.59
CA ASN A 81 -10.71 -13.03 9.04
C ASN A 81 -9.28 -12.93 9.60
N LEU A 82 -8.45 -12.08 8.99
CA LEU A 82 -7.06 -11.89 9.38
C LEU A 82 -6.94 -10.90 10.55
N SER A 83 -5.96 -11.12 11.42
CA SER A 83 -5.57 -10.17 12.45
C SER A 83 -4.04 -10.03 12.51
N GLY A 84 -3.53 -9.13 13.34
CA GLY A 84 -2.08 -8.85 13.42
C GLY A 84 -1.74 -7.48 12.87
N HIS A 85 -0.62 -7.33 12.17
CA HIS A 85 -0.08 -6.03 11.78
C HIS A 85 0.35 -5.99 10.31
N LEU A 86 0.34 -4.79 9.72
CA LEU A 86 0.92 -4.57 8.38
C LEU A 86 2.45 -4.63 8.47
N ALA A 87 3.07 -5.30 7.51
CA ALA A 87 4.52 -5.40 7.42
C ALA A 87 5.11 -4.25 6.59
N PRO A 88 6.14 -3.52 7.09
CA PRO A 88 6.81 -2.46 6.34
C PRO A 88 7.42 -2.96 5.02
N GLU A 89 7.79 -4.23 4.96
CA GLU A 89 8.35 -4.89 3.78
C GLU A 89 7.43 -4.81 2.56
N LEU A 90 6.12 -4.64 2.75
CA LEU A 90 5.18 -4.39 1.64
C LEU A 90 5.62 -3.22 0.75
N GLY A 91 6.33 -2.23 1.31
CA GLY A 91 6.88 -1.11 0.56
C GLY A 91 7.95 -1.48 -0.49
N LYS A 92 8.37 -2.76 -0.54
CA LYS A 92 9.30 -3.31 -1.55
C LYS A 92 8.60 -3.84 -2.80
N LEU A 93 7.27 -3.94 -2.80
CA LEU A 93 6.48 -4.43 -3.93
C LEU A 93 6.33 -3.35 -5.00
N GLU A 94 7.41 -3.02 -5.70
CA GLU A 94 7.50 -1.85 -6.60
C GLU A 94 6.45 -1.82 -7.72
N HIS A 95 5.96 -2.99 -8.14
CA HIS A 95 4.95 -3.12 -9.19
C HIS A 95 3.52 -3.21 -8.67
N LEU A 96 3.32 -3.16 -7.34
CA LEU A 96 2.01 -3.29 -6.73
C LEU A 96 1.08 -2.14 -7.15
N GLN A 97 -0.09 -2.52 -7.63
CA GLN A 97 -1.17 -1.61 -8.06
C GLN A 97 -2.37 -1.66 -7.11
N TYR A 98 -2.64 -2.80 -6.50
CA TYR A 98 -3.80 -2.99 -5.63
C TYR A 98 -3.38 -3.69 -4.35
N LEU A 99 -3.57 -3.02 -3.21
CA LEU A 99 -3.40 -3.58 -1.88
C LEU A 99 -4.74 -3.53 -1.16
N GLU A 100 -5.41 -4.69 -1.07
CA GLU A 100 -6.77 -4.82 -0.59
C GLU A 100 -6.79 -5.72 0.65
N LEU A 101 -6.93 -5.12 1.83
CA LEU A 101 -6.90 -5.78 3.15
C LEU A 101 -8.15 -5.40 3.98
N TYR A 102 -9.18 -4.93 3.32
CA TYR A 102 -10.43 -4.46 3.95
C TYR A 102 -11.18 -5.56 4.71
N LYS A 103 -12.01 -5.15 5.69
CA LYS A 103 -12.86 -6.06 6.48
C LYS A 103 -12.08 -7.21 7.12
N ASN A 104 -11.07 -6.84 7.89
CA ASN A 104 -10.26 -7.75 8.69
C ASN A 104 -10.16 -7.20 10.13
N ASN A 105 -9.31 -7.78 10.97
CA ASN A 105 -9.03 -7.30 12.32
C ASN A 105 -7.56 -6.89 12.46
N ILE A 106 -6.99 -6.29 11.39
CA ILE A 106 -5.60 -5.83 11.35
C ILE A 106 -5.47 -4.60 12.24
N GLN A 107 -4.43 -4.56 13.06
CA GLN A 107 -4.19 -3.53 14.05
C GLN A 107 -2.81 -2.88 13.88
N GLY A 108 -2.49 -1.91 14.76
CA GLY A 108 -1.23 -1.16 14.68
C GLY A 108 -1.30 -0.03 13.67
N THR A 109 -0.17 0.45 13.23
CA THR A 109 -0.06 1.62 12.36
C THR A 109 0.05 1.26 10.89
N ILE A 110 -0.33 2.18 10.03
CA ILE A 110 -0.05 2.08 8.59
C ILE A 110 1.45 2.35 8.39
N PRO A 111 2.23 1.41 7.83
CA PRO A 111 3.67 1.62 7.61
C PRO A 111 3.95 2.77 6.64
N SER A 112 4.89 3.63 6.99
CA SER A 112 5.33 4.75 6.13
C SER A 112 5.92 4.28 4.80
N GLU A 113 6.45 3.07 4.77
CA GLU A 113 7.06 2.40 3.63
C GLU A 113 6.07 2.15 2.50
N LEU A 114 4.75 2.08 2.79
CA LEU A 114 3.74 2.01 1.74
C LEU A 114 3.80 3.21 0.77
N GLY A 115 4.35 4.36 1.22
CA GLY A 115 4.64 5.51 0.36
C GLY A 115 5.69 5.27 -0.73
N ASN A 116 6.35 4.11 -0.74
CA ASN A 116 7.31 3.70 -1.79
C ASN A 116 6.62 3.02 -2.99
N LEU A 117 5.36 2.62 -2.88
CA LEU A 117 4.58 1.90 -3.89
C LEU A 117 4.12 2.83 -5.03
N LYS A 118 5.04 3.32 -5.85
CA LYS A 118 4.79 4.38 -6.86
C LYS A 118 3.71 4.03 -7.88
N ASN A 119 3.48 2.74 -8.11
CA ASN A 119 2.49 2.23 -9.06
C ASN A 119 1.12 1.94 -8.40
N LEU A 120 0.98 2.18 -7.09
CA LEU A 120 -0.25 1.86 -6.37
C LEU A 120 -1.42 2.72 -6.86
N ILE A 121 -2.50 2.05 -7.24
CA ILE A 121 -3.76 2.61 -7.73
C ILE A 121 -4.82 2.58 -6.63
N SER A 122 -4.88 1.48 -5.86
CA SER A 122 -5.84 1.31 -4.77
C SER A 122 -5.12 0.89 -3.49
N LEU A 123 -5.40 1.63 -2.42
CA LEU A 123 -5.08 1.26 -1.04
C LEU A 123 -6.37 1.13 -0.26
N ASP A 124 -6.77 -0.11 0.02
CA ASP A 124 -8.07 -0.43 0.60
C ASP A 124 -7.89 -1.14 1.95
N LEU A 125 -7.94 -0.36 3.03
CA LEU A 125 -7.70 -0.80 4.41
C LEU A 125 -8.94 -0.58 5.31
N TYR A 126 -10.10 -0.29 4.72
CA TYR A 126 -11.29 0.03 5.49
C TYR A 126 -11.78 -1.15 6.34
N ASN A 127 -12.48 -0.83 7.42
CA ASN A 127 -13.05 -1.80 8.36
C ASN A 127 -11.96 -2.75 8.91
N ASN A 128 -11.07 -2.15 9.71
CA ASN A 128 -9.98 -2.80 10.43
C ASN A 128 -9.83 -2.15 11.82
N ASN A 129 -8.77 -2.47 12.54
CA ASN A 129 -8.46 -1.93 13.86
C ASN A 129 -7.16 -1.07 13.85
N LEU A 130 -6.88 -0.42 12.71
CA LEU A 130 -5.67 0.38 12.51
C LEU A 130 -5.70 1.65 13.39
N THR A 131 -4.55 2.00 13.93
CA THR A 131 -4.34 3.11 14.86
C THR A 131 -3.24 4.06 14.38
N GLY A 132 -3.01 5.15 15.12
CA GLY A 132 -1.97 6.12 14.79
C GLY A 132 -2.35 7.02 13.62
N ILE A 133 -1.39 7.75 13.11
CA ILE A 133 -1.62 8.76 12.07
C ILE A 133 -1.61 8.15 10.67
N VAL A 134 -2.29 8.80 9.74
CA VAL A 134 -2.12 8.53 8.30
C VAL A 134 -0.74 9.02 7.88
N PRO A 135 0.14 8.16 7.33
CA PRO A 135 1.51 8.57 7.00
C PRO A 135 1.56 9.64 5.90
N THR A 136 2.31 10.71 6.12
CA THR A 136 2.53 11.76 5.12
C THR A 136 3.22 11.23 3.85
N SER A 137 3.96 10.13 3.97
CA SER A 137 4.62 9.44 2.85
C SER A 137 3.65 8.95 1.78
N LEU A 138 2.37 8.69 2.12
CA LEU A 138 1.34 8.32 1.13
C LEU A 138 1.14 9.43 0.07
N GLY A 139 1.49 10.69 0.35
CA GLY A 139 1.50 11.77 -0.63
C GLY A 139 2.49 11.59 -1.79
N LYS A 140 3.40 10.59 -1.71
CA LYS A 140 4.32 10.21 -2.78
C LYS A 140 3.68 9.31 -3.84
N LEU A 141 2.50 8.74 -3.58
CA LEU A 141 1.79 7.78 -4.43
C LEU A 141 1.08 8.48 -5.60
N LYS A 142 1.83 8.88 -6.63
CA LYS A 142 1.30 9.70 -7.73
C LYS A 142 0.31 8.99 -8.65
N SER A 143 0.22 7.66 -8.57
CA SER A 143 -0.73 6.83 -9.31
C SER A 143 -2.00 6.50 -8.51
N LEU A 144 -2.06 6.87 -7.21
CA LEU A 144 -3.16 6.50 -6.32
C LEU A 144 -4.46 7.16 -6.74
N VAL A 145 -5.49 6.35 -6.95
CA VAL A 145 -6.86 6.75 -7.33
C VAL A 145 -7.82 6.54 -6.17
N PHE A 146 -7.69 5.43 -5.46
CA PHE A 146 -8.58 5.02 -4.38
C PHE A 146 -7.80 4.90 -3.07
N LEU A 147 -8.23 5.66 -2.06
CA LEU A 147 -7.72 5.60 -0.69
C LEU A 147 -8.90 5.41 0.25
N ARG A 148 -9.11 4.19 0.76
CA ARG A 148 -10.17 3.86 1.71
C ARG A 148 -9.59 3.40 3.03
N LEU A 149 -9.75 4.24 4.04
CA LEU A 149 -9.24 4.06 5.40
C LEU A 149 -10.37 4.15 6.44
N ASN A 150 -11.62 4.24 5.96
CA ASN A 150 -12.79 4.38 6.83
C ASN A 150 -12.97 3.19 7.78
N ASP A 151 -13.75 3.39 8.86
CA ASP A 151 -14.02 2.37 9.86
C ASP A 151 -12.73 1.78 10.46
N ASN A 152 -11.90 2.66 11.03
CA ASN A 152 -10.67 2.33 11.75
C ASN A 152 -10.57 3.16 13.04
N ARG A 153 -9.40 3.20 13.67
CA ARG A 153 -9.10 4.02 14.86
C ARG A 153 -7.95 4.98 14.59
N LEU A 154 -7.87 5.49 13.37
CA LEU A 154 -6.82 6.43 12.97
C LEU A 154 -7.00 7.77 13.66
N THR A 155 -5.87 8.40 13.99
CA THR A 155 -5.82 9.67 14.74
C THR A 155 -4.99 10.71 13.99
N GLY A 156 -4.91 11.92 14.55
CA GLY A 156 -4.11 13.00 13.95
C GLY A 156 -4.78 13.63 12.74
N PRO A 157 -4.11 14.60 12.10
CA PRO A 157 -4.66 15.34 10.98
C PRO A 157 -4.62 14.54 9.68
N ILE A 158 -5.52 14.88 8.75
CA ILE A 158 -5.46 14.43 7.37
C ILE A 158 -4.21 15.03 6.70
N PRO A 159 -3.25 14.21 6.22
CA PRO A 159 -2.00 14.76 5.68
C PRO A 159 -2.22 15.65 4.45
N ARG A 160 -1.77 16.91 4.50
CA ARG A 160 -1.82 17.82 3.34
C ARG A 160 -1.07 17.27 2.12
N ALA A 161 -0.07 16.41 2.33
CA ALA A 161 0.65 15.76 1.24
C ALA A 161 -0.26 14.98 0.27
N LEU A 162 -1.42 14.52 0.74
CA LEU A 162 -2.41 13.81 -0.09
C LEU A 162 -3.06 14.74 -1.14
N THR A 163 -3.17 16.03 -0.87
CA THR A 163 -3.74 16.98 -1.84
C THR A 163 -2.86 17.17 -3.08
N GLY A 164 -1.59 16.78 -2.98
CA GLY A 164 -0.63 16.79 -4.09
C GLY A 164 -0.63 15.52 -4.96
N ILE A 165 -1.64 14.63 -4.83
CA ILE A 165 -1.78 13.41 -5.64
C ILE A 165 -2.77 13.71 -6.78
N PRO A 166 -2.32 13.91 -8.02
CA PRO A 166 -3.21 14.39 -9.08
C PRO A 166 -4.23 13.34 -9.55
N SER A 167 -3.92 12.06 -9.36
CA SER A 167 -4.77 10.93 -9.77
C SER A 167 -5.86 10.58 -8.75
N LEU A 168 -5.81 11.13 -7.52
CA LEU A 168 -6.69 10.76 -6.43
C LEU A 168 -8.14 11.17 -6.71
N LYS A 169 -9.06 10.22 -6.70
CA LYS A 169 -10.49 10.45 -6.99
C LYS A 169 -11.40 10.07 -5.83
N VAL A 170 -10.98 9.09 -5.06
CA VAL A 170 -11.75 8.59 -3.93
C VAL A 170 -10.87 8.63 -2.69
N VAL A 171 -11.32 9.37 -1.69
CA VAL A 171 -10.78 9.35 -0.34
C VAL A 171 -11.96 9.08 0.57
N ASP A 172 -11.85 8.07 1.40
CA ASP A 172 -12.78 7.82 2.47
C ASP A 172 -12.01 7.56 3.76
N VAL A 173 -12.18 8.47 4.71
CA VAL A 173 -11.55 8.42 6.04
C VAL A 173 -12.61 8.54 7.14
N SER A 174 -13.88 8.36 6.78
CA SER A 174 -14.99 8.42 7.73
C SER A 174 -14.83 7.38 8.86
N SER A 175 -15.52 7.58 9.96
CA SER A 175 -15.52 6.64 11.10
C SER A 175 -14.12 6.33 11.62
N ASN A 176 -13.41 7.38 12.05
CA ASN A 176 -12.09 7.34 12.68
C ASN A 176 -12.04 8.35 13.86
N ASP A 177 -10.87 8.63 14.39
CA ASP A 177 -10.64 9.67 15.41
C ASP A 177 -9.67 10.74 14.91
N LEU A 178 -9.85 11.14 13.65
CA LEU A 178 -9.05 12.19 13.01
C LEU A 178 -9.41 13.57 13.58
N CYS A 179 -8.46 14.51 13.49
CA CYS A 179 -8.56 15.85 14.04
C CYS A 179 -8.14 16.94 13.05
N GLY A 180 -8.32 18.19 13.43
CA GLY A 180 -7.99 19.35 12.59
C GLY A 180 -9.01 19.60 11.50
N THR A 181 -8.60 20.22 10.41
CA THR A 181 -9.46 20.62 9.31
C THR A 181 -9.37 19.68 8.12
N ILE A 182 -10.44 19.62 7.32
CA ILE A 182 -10.46 18.89 6.06
C ILE A 182 -9.78 19.76 4.98
N PRO A 183 -8.73 19.31 4.31
CA PRO A 183 -8.15 20.04 3.19
C PRO A 183 -9.17 20.30 2.08
N THR A 184 -9.08 21.46 1.42
CA THR A 184 -10.02 21.85 0.35
C THR A 184 -9.36 22.08 -1.00
N ASN A 185 -8.06 21.85 -1.11
CA ASN A 185 -7.30 22.04 -2.34
C ASN A 185 -7.01 20.72 -3.08
N GLY A 186 -6.62 20.84 -4.35
CA GLY A 186 -6.33 19.67 -5.20
C GLY A 186 -7.55 18.75 -5.33
N PRO A 187 -7.36 17.42 -5.33
CA PRO A 187 -8.46 16.46 -5.46
C PRO A 187 -9.48 16.55 -4.33
N PHE A 188 -9.09 17.02 -3.14
CA PHE A 188 -9.99 17.15 -1.99
C PHE A 188 -11.14 18.11 -2.21
N ALA A 189 -11.01 19.08 -3.13
CA ALA A 189 -12.10 19.98 -3.51
C ALA A 189 -13.34 19.24 -4.06
N HIS A 190 -13.20 18.01 -4.49
CA HIS A 190 -14.26 17.21 -5.12
C HIS A 190 -14.66 15.97 -4.31
N ILE A 191 -14.02 15.73 -3.16
CA ILE A 191 -14.37 14.60 -2.29
C ILE A 191 -15.63 14.98 -1.49
N PRO A 192 -16.67 14.13 -1.49
CA PRO A 192 -17.88 14.37 -0.72
C PRO A 192 -17.62 14.47 0.78
N LEU A 193 -18.27 15.41 1.49
CA LEU A 193 -18.06 15.61 2.93
C LEU A 193 -18.43 14.38 3.77
N GLN A 194 -19.37 13.56 3.31
CA GLN A 194 -19.73 12.29 3.96
C GLN A 194 -18.55 11.34 4.15
N ASN A 195 -17.52 11.43 3.29
CA ASN A 195 -16.33 10.60 3.38
C ASN A 195 -15.37 11.01 4.53
N PHE A 196 -15.74 12.07 5.27
CA PHE A 196 -15.02 12.57 6.44
C PHE A 196 -15.86 12.49 7.72
N GLU A 197 -17.13 12.08 7.64
CA GLU A 197 -18.04 12.00 8.77
C GLU A 197 -17.57 11.03 9.87
N ASN A 198 -18.17 11.14 11.04
CA ASN A 198 -17.85 10.30 12.20
C ASN A 198 -16.38 10.37 12.62
N ASN A 199 -15.80 11.58 12.53
CA ASN A 199 -14.52 11.93 13.11
C ASN A 199 -14.76 13.08 14.11
N PRO A 200 -14.99 12.81 15.39
CA PRO A 200 -15.52 13.81 16.34
C PRO A 200 -14.58 15.00 16.57
N ARG A 201 -13.31 14.90 16.20
CA ARG A 201 -12.30 15.95 16.34
C ARG A 201 -11.99 16.70 15.04
N LEU A 202 -12.64 16.35 13.91
CA LEU A 202 -12.55 17.13 12.67
C LEU A 202 -13.47 18.36 12.74
N GLU A 203 -12.93 19.53 12.39
CA GLU A 203 -13.62 20.83 12.48
C GLU A 203 -14.34 21.25 11.19
N GLY A 204 -14.34 20.39 10.17
CA GLY A 204 -14.93 20.67 8.87
C GLY A 204 -13.92 21.18 7.83
N PRO A 205 -14.41 21.65 6.66
CA PRO A 205 -13.56 22.12 5.58
C PRO A 205 -12.68 23.30 5.98
N GLU A 206 -11.43 23.29 5.54
CA GLU A 206 -10.48 24.38 5.75
C GLU A 206 -11.01 25.67 5.09
N LEU A 207 -11.20 26.71 5.90
CA LEU A 207 -11.53 28.04 5.42
C LEU A 207 -10.21 28.80 5.14
N LEU A 208 -10.00 29.17 3.89
CA LEU A 208 -8.83 29.93 3.47
C LEU A 208 -8.60 31.15 4.38
N GLY A 209 -7.51 31.12 5.15
CA GLY A 209 -7.06 32.21 6.00
C GLY A 209 -7.60 32.25 7.42
N LEU A 210 -8.44 31.32 7.88
CA LEU A 210 -9.10 31.42 9.19
C LEU A 210 -8.88 30.24 10.14
N ALA A 211 -8.55 29.05 9.67
CA ALA A 211 -8.39 27.89 10.53
C ALA A 211 -6.94 27.44 10.65
N SER A 212 -6.53 27.10 11.86
CA SER A 212 -5.28 26.40 12.08
C SER A 212 -5.45 24.93 11.70
N TYR A 213 -4.60 24.41 10.83
CA TYR A 213 -4.64 23.04 10.33
C TYR A 213 -4.57 21.95 11.43
N TYR A 214 -3.99 22.30 12.57
CA TYR A 214 -3.77 21.39 13.71
C TYR A 214 -4.71 21.65 14.89
N THR A 215 -5.76 22.43 14.71
CA THR A 215 -6.74 22.65 15.77
C THR A 215 -7.32 21.32 16.22
N ASN A 216 -7.56 21.19 17.52
CA ASN A 216 -8.17 20.01 18.12
C ASN A 216 -7.38 18.68 17.98
N CYS A 217 -6.08 18.73 17.71
CA CYS A 217 -5.22 17.54 17.57
C CYS A 217 -4.38 17.23 18.85
N THR A 218 -4.62 17.93 19.93
CA THR A 218 -3.94 17.73 21.25
C THR A 218 -4.80 16.90 22.17
#